data_5571f789f1f139b3f522f06dfa5eeb73
#
_entry.id   5571f789f1f139b3f522f06dfa5eeb73
#
_cell.length_a   1.000
_cell.length_b   1.000
_cell.length_c   1.000
_cell.angle_alpha   90.00
_cell.angle_beta   90.00
_cell.angle_gamma   90.00
#
_symmetry.space_group_name_H-M   'P 1'
#
loop_
_entity.id
_entity.type
_entity.pdbx_description
1 polymer ?
#
loop_
_entity_poly.entity_id
_entity_poly.type
_entity_poly.pdbx_seq_one_letter_code
_entity_poly.pdbx_strand_id
1 'polypeptide(L)'
;MIDGDHNWYTVHNELKQADAICKRDGKPLLAILHDINWPSGRRDMYYAPDTIPAAFRHPYSYDGGAVLGESNLVYQRGFRGHGHFAWAAHEGGPRNGVLTAIEDFLEEEHNSGRELGFAEIPAVFGLGVLFDLDAEWSARVAEAVLPYHQNKLIRTLEENRLRNYLRVIELQDAALQTGLAA
;
A
#
# COMPACT_ATOMS: atom_id res chain seq x y z
N MET A 1 -3.41 10.77 8.52
CA MET A 1 -3.59 9.41 7.97
C MET A 1 -3.61 9.52 6.46
N ILE A 2 -2.91 8.63 5.77
CA ILE A 2 -2.83 8.52 4.31
C ILE A 2 -3.52 7.21 3.93
N ASP A 3 -4.68 7.30 3.27
CA ASP A 3 -5.57 6.20 2.91
C ASP A 3 -6.48 6.63 1.74
N GLY A 4 -5.86 7.25 0.75
CA GLY A 4 -6.54 7.80 -0.42
C GLY A 4 -6.30 6.96 -1.67
N ASP A 5 -5.44 7.43 -2.54
CA ASP A 5 -5.02 6.71 -3.74
C ASP A 5 -3.78 5.86 -3.44
N HIS A 6 -3.75 4.61 -3.93
CA HIS A 6 -2.75 3.62 -3.54
C HIS A 6 -1.70 3.41 -4.63
N ASN A 7 -1.17 4.50 -5.17
CA ASN A 7 -0.03 4.47 -6.08
C ASN A 7 1.17 5.23 -5.53
N TRP A 8 2.34 4.86 -6.01
CA TRP A 8 3.61 5.43 -5.58
C TRP A 8 3.62 6.96 -5.67
N TYR A 9 3.17 7.52 -6.80
CA TYR A 9 3.24 8.95 -7.05
C TYR A 9 2.41 9.76 -6.04
N THR A 10 1.17 9.35 -5.80
CA THR A 10 0.28 10.03 -4.86
C THR A 10 0.81 9.92 -3.43
N VAL A 11 1.11 8.70 -2.97
CA VAL A 11 1.55 8.47 -1.58
C VAL A 11 2.88 9.16 -1.28
N HIS A 12 3.86 9.09 -2.19
CA HIS A 12 5.14 9.76 -2.03
C HIS A 12 4.97 11.29 -1.92
N ASN A 13 4.12 11.89 -2.77
CA ASN A 13 3.86 13.33 -2.70
C ASN A 13 3.05 13.73 -1.45
N GLU A 14 2.10 12.91 -1.02
CA GLU A 14 1.35 13.15 0.22
C GLU A 14 2.28 13.12 1.45
N LEU A 15 3.21 12.18 1.52
CA LEU A 15 4.24 12.13 2.56
C LEU A 15 5.11 13.41 2.55
N LYS A 16 5.58 13.82 1.38
CA LYS A 16 6.39 15.06 1.24
C LYS A 16 5.61 16.31 1.63
N GLN A 17 4.33 16.38 1.29
CA GLN A 17 3.48 17.51 1.68
C GLN A 17 3.20 17.52 3.18
N ALA A 18 2.87 16.36 3.75
CA ALA A 18 2.63 16.22 5.20
C ALA A 18 3.88 16.63 6.00
N ASP A 19 5.05 16.17 5.56
CA ASP A 19 6.33 16.50 6.16
C ASP A 19 6.66 18.00 6.03
N ALA A 20 6.46 18.59 4.86
CA ALA A 20 6.66 20.02 4.65
C ALA A 20 5.76 20.88 5.53
N ILE A 21 4.51 20.46 5.75
CA ILE A 21 3.57 21.12 6.68
C ILE A 21 4.09 20.98 8.13
N CYS A 22 4.51 19.78 8.54
CA CYS A 22 5.06 19.55 9.86
C CYS A 22 6.31 20.42 10.12
N LYS A 23 7.25 20.44 9.17
CA LYS A 23 8.46 21.28 9.23
C LYS A 23 8.13 22.77 9.33
N ARG A 24 7.17 23.26 8.52
CA ARG A 24 6.71 24.66 8.55
C ARG A 24 6.14 25.04 9.92
N ASP A 25 5.37 24.15 10.53
CA ASP A 25 4.65 24.40 11.78
C ASP A 25 5.49 24.02 13.03
N GLY A 26 6.75 23.63 12.85
CA GLY A 26 7.67 23.23 13.94
C GLY A 26 7.18 21.99 14.68
N LYS A 27 6.47 21.07 14.03
CA LYS A 27 5.92 19.85 14.60
C LYS A 27 6.63 18.62 14.04
N PRO A 28 6.89 17.60 14.88
CA PRO A 28 7.43 16.34 14.38
C PRO A 28 6.38 15.58 13.56
N LEU A 29 6.85 14.86 12.52
CA LEU A 29 6.00 14.05 11.64
C LEU A 29 5.49 12.80 12.37
N LEU A 30 4.20 12.54 12.23
CA LEU A 30 3.57 11.24 12.49
C LEU A 30 2.59 10.96 11.36
N ALA A 31 2.88 9.95 10.56
CA ALA A 31 2.00 9.50 9.49
C ALA A 31 1.56 8.05 9.72
N ILE A 32 0.27 7.80 9.53
CA ILE A 32 -0.32 6.46 9.53
C ILE A 32 -0.78 6.19 8.10
N LEU A 33 -0.28 5.10 7.50
CA LEU A 33 -0.55 4.72 6.12
C LEU A 33 -1.27 3.37 6.08
N HIS A 34 -2.27 3.25 5.24
CA HIS A 34 -2.99 2.00 4.99
C HIS A 34 -2.55 1.36 3.65
N ASP A 35 -2.91 0.09 3.45
CA ASP A 35 -2.65 -0.67 2.22
C ASP A 35 -1.17 -0.77 1.81
N ILE A 36 -0.27 -0.80 2.80
CA ILE A 36 1.18 -0.88 2.57
C ILE A 36 1.67 -2.28 2.17
N ASN A 37 0.81 -3.31 2.24
CA ASN A 37 1.12 -4.68 1.86
C ASN A 37 0.34 -5.10 0.62
N TRP A 38 0.30 -6.41 0.34
CA TRP A 38 -0.44 -6.94 -0.81
C TRP A 38 -1.91 -6.49 -0.77
N PRO A 39 -2.51 -6.05 -1.89
CA PRO A 39 -1.93 -6.03 -3.23
C PRO A 39 -1.19 -4.73 -3.57
N SER A 40 -1.42 -3.63 -2.84
CA SER A 40 -0.97 -2.28 -3.19
C SER A 40 0.47 -1.99 -2.77
N GLY A 41 1.08 -2.80 -1.90
CA GLY A 41 2.40 -2.51 -1.36
C GLY A 41 3.50 -2.38 -2.41
N ARG A 42 3.46 -3.23 -3.43
CA ARG A 42 4.43 -3.27 -4.54
C ARG A 42 3.78 -3.13 -5.92
N ARG A 43 2.53 -2.73 -5.96
CA ARG A 43 1.75 -2.58 -7.18
C ARG A 43 0.86 -1.36 -7.07
N ASP A 44 0.99 -0.42 -7.98
CA ASP A 44 0.13 0.75 -8.04
C ASP A 44 -1.33 0.37 -8.32
N MET A 45 -2.23 0.99 -7.60
CA MET A 45 -3.65 1.02 -7.89
C MET A 45 -4.04 2.45 -8.27
N TYR A 46 -4.80 2.59 -9.34
CA TYR A 46 -5.22 3.89 -9.86
C TYR A 46 -6.74 3.99 -9.90
N TYR A 47 -7.33 4.92 -9.18
CA TYR A 47 -8.73 5.30 -9.37
C TYR A 47 -8.91 6.13 -10.63
N ALA A 48 -7.97 7.04 -10.91
CA ALA A 48 -7.99 7.91 -12.08
C ALA A 48 -6.57 8.01 -12.70
N PRO A 49 -6.11 6.98 -13.45
CA PRO A 49 -4.73 6.93 -13.94
C PRO A 49 -4.32 8.15 -14.77
N ASP A 50 -5.26 8.81 -15.43
CA ASP A 50 -4.97 9.98 -16.26
C ASP A 50 -4.59 11.23 -15.43
N THR A 51 -4.84 11.23 -14.13
CA THR A 51 -4.38 12.29 -13.21
C THR A 51 -2.93 12.10 -12.78
N ILE A 52 -2.36 10.91 -12.96
CA ILE A 52 -0.97 10.61 -12.64
C ILE A 52 -0.09 10.97 -13.86
N PRO A 53 0.96 11.79 -13.71
CA PRO A 53 1.85 12.12 -14.82
C PRO A 53 2.43 10.87 -15.48
N ALA A 54 2.47 10.84 -16.81
CA ALA A 54 2.86 9.65 -17.58
C ALA A 54 4.23 9.05 -17.19
N ALA A 55 5.17 9.91 -16.71
CA ALA A 55 6.49 9.48 -16.26
C ALA A 55 6.48 8.66 -14.94
N PHE A 56 5.35 8.67 -14.21
CA PHE A 56 5.17 7.99 -12.94
C PHE A 56 4.04 6.95 -12.99
N ARG A 57 3.49 6.71 -14.15
CA ARG A 57 2.37 5.79 -14.36
C ARG A 57 2.87 4.53 -15.06
N HIS A 58 2.67 3.39 -14.42
CA HIS A 58 2.96 2.09 -15.03
C HIS A 58 1.86 1.70 -16.06
N PRO A 59 2.17 0.79 -17.02
CA PRO A 59 1.13 0.12 -17.78
C PRO A 59 0.10 -0.51 -16.83
N TYR A 60 -1.18 -0.35 -17.12
CA TYR A 60 -2.25 -0.76 -16.20
C TYR A 60 -3.41 -1.44 -16.91
N SER A 61 -4.27 -2.12 -16.15
CA SER A 61 -5.49 -2.75 -16.64
C SER A 61 -6.63 -2.60 -15.64
N TYR A 62 -7.84 -2.34 -16.16
CA TYR A 62 -9.09 -2.39 -15.39
C TYR A 62 -9.65 -3.81 -15.29
N ASP A 63 -9.27 -4.71 -16.23
CA ASP A 63 -9.81 -6.07 -16.35
C ASP A 63 -8.93 -7.12 -15.68
N GLY A 64 -7.69 -6.79 -15.41
CA GLY A 64 -6.75 -7.67 -14.73
C GLY A 64 -6.91 -7.58 -13.21
N GLY A 65 -6.78 -8.70 -12.52
CA GLY A 65 -6.79 -8.73 -11.06
C GLY A 65 -5.49 -9.25 -10.47
N ALA A 66 -5.19 -8.79 -9.25
CA ALA A 66 -4.06 -9.26 -8.48
C ALA A 66 -4.38 -10.63 -7.86
N VAL A 67 -3.44 -11.57 -7.96
CA VAL A 67 -3.51 -12.92 -7.40
C VAL A 67 -2.27 -13.15 -6.56
N LEU A 68 -2.41 -13.79 -5.40
CA LEU A 68 -1.28 -14.09 -4.52
C LEU A 68 -0.26 -14.98 -5.23
N GLY A 69 1.01 -14.55 -5.21
CA GLY A 69 2.11 -15.27 -5.83
C GLY A 69 2.30 -15.00 -7.32
N GLU A 70 1.44 -14.17 -7.93
CA GLU A 70 1.55 -13.79 -9.34
C GLU A 70 2.02 -12.33 -9.46
N SER A 71 3.17 -12.12 -10.12
CA SER A 71 3.68 -10.77 -10.39
C SER A 71 2.91 -10.05 -11.51
N ASN A 72 2.28 -10.81 -12.42
CA ASN A 72 1.44 -10.27 -13.47
C ASN A 72 -0.02 -10.29 -13.06
N LEU A 73 -0.82 -9.40 -13.64
CA LEU A 73 -2.26 -9.47 -13.49
C LEU A 73 -2.82 -10.70 -14.23
N VAL A 74 -3.86 -11.28 -13.65
CA VAL A 74 -4.62 -12.36 -14.29
C VAL A 74 -5.92 -11.80 -14.81
N TYR A 75 -6.16 -11.96 -16.13
CA TYR A 75 -7.35 -11.42 -16.78
C TYR A 75 -8.63 -11.97 -16.17
N GLN A 76 -9.53 -11.09 -15.78
CA GLN A 76 -10.83 -11.39 -15.15
C GLN A 76 -10.80 -12.33 -13.95
N ARG A 77 -9.69 -12.38 -13.21
CA ARG A 77 -9.54 -13.19 -11.98
C ARG A 77 -8.89 -12.37 -10.86
N GLY A 78 -8.97 -12.88 -9.64
CA GLY A 78 -8.32 -12.27 -8.50
C GLY A 78 -8.98 -10.97 -8.02
N PHE A 79 -8.26 -10.20 -7.24
CA PHE A 79 -8.73 -8.93 -6.69
C PHE A 79 -8.66 -7.85 -7.77
N ARG A 80 -9.82 -7.36 -8.20
CA ARG A 80 -9.96 -6.38 -9.27
C ARG A 80 -11.06 -5.36 -8.99
N GLY A 81 -11.00 -4.24 -9.67
CA GLY A 81 -11.88 -3.10 -9.44
C GLY A 81 -13.20 -3.13 -10.20
N HIS A 82 -13.42 -4.11 -11.07
CA HIS A 82 -14.62 -4.16 -11.93
C HIS A 82 -14.91 -2.82 -12.65
N GLY A 83 -13.86 -2.16 -13.16
CA GLY A 83 -13.94 -0.87 -13.82
C GLY A 83 -13.84 0.36 -12.91
N HIS A 84 -13.88 0.19 -11.58
CA HIS A 84 -13.80 1.31 -10.63
C HIS A 84 -12.35 1.76 -10.36
N PHE A 85 -11.40 0.86 -10.51
CA PHE A 85 -9.96 1.15 -10.42
C PHE A 85 -9.17 0.21 -11.31
N ALA A 86 -7.96 0.61 -11.66
CA ALA A 86 -7.00 -0.17 -12.42
C ALA A 86 -5.80 -0.57 -11.57
N TRP A 87 -5.17 -1.70 -11.91
CA TRP A 87 -3.91 -2.14 -11.35
C TRP A 87 -2.77 -1.93 -12.34
N ALA A 88 -1.57 -1.55 -11.85
CA ALA A 88 -0.35 -1.68 -12.62
C ALA A 88 -0.15 -3.14 -13.08
N ALA A 89 0.24 -3.33 -14.34
CA ALA A 89 0.31 -4.65 -14.97
C ALA A 89 1.26 -5.62 -14.27
N HIS A 90 2.35 -5.08 -13.68
CA HIS A 90 3.36 -5.87 -12.99
C HIS A 90 3.50 -5.41 -11.54
N GLU A 91 3.83 -6.34 -10.66
CA GLU A 91 4.22 -6.09 -9.27
C GLU A 91 5.74 -5.90 -9.18
N GLY A 92 6.17 -5.00 -8.28
CA GLY A 92 7.58 -4.71 -8.06
C GLY A 92 8.18 -3.72 -9.06
N GLY A 93 9.48 -3.51 -8.92
CA GLY A 93 10.21 -2.48 -9.66
C GLY A 93 10.15 -1.10 -8.98
N PRO A 94 10.90 -0.12 -9.53
CA PRO A 94 10.97 1.22 -8.95
C PRO A 94 9.64 1.97 -9.09
N ARG A 95 9.32 2.79 -8.09
CA ARG A 95 8.14 3.67 -8.09
C ARG A 95 6.82 2.95 -8.33
N ASN A 96 6.65 1.79 -7.69
CA ASN A 96 5.48 0.95 -7.87
C ASN A 96 4.95 0.46 -6.53
N GLY A 97 3.82 1.00 -6.09
CA GLY A 97 3.12 0.65 -4.87
C GLY A 97 3.46 1.50 -3.63
N VAL A 98 2.58 1.40 -2.65
CA VAL A 98 2.57 2.22 -1.43
C VAL A 98 3.82 2.01 -0.58
N LEU A 99 4.24 0.76 -0.38
CA LEU A 99 5.43 0.46 0.42
C LEU A 99 6.70 0.99 -0.25
N THR A 100 6.79 0.90 -1.57
CA THR A 100 7.90 1.48 -2.33
C THR A 100 7.95 3.01 -2.16
N ALA A 101 6.79 3.69 -2.14
CA ALA A 101 6.73 5.13 -1.90
C ALA A 101 7.25 5.51 -0.51
N ILE A 102 6.93 4.70 0.51
CA ILE A 102 7.41 4.90 1.87
C ILE A 102 8.93 4.69 1.96
N GLU A 103 9.43 3.62 1.36
CA GLU A 103 10.87 3.31 1.34
C GLU A 103 11.68 4.40 0.63
N ASP A 104 11.22 4.86 -0.53
CA ASP A 104 11.88 5.95 -1.27
C ASP A 104 11.86 7.26 -0.45
N PHE A 105 10.77 7.57 0.24
CA PHE A 105 10.70 8.73 1.14
C PHE A 105 11.66 8.60 2.33
N LEU A 106 11.72 7.42 2.96
CA LEU A 106 12.67 7.14 4.05
C LEU A 106 14.12 7.28 3.59
N GLU A 107 14.45 6.78 2.40
CA GLU A 107 15.78 6.91 1.83
C GLU A 107 16.15 8.38 1.52
N GLU A 108 15.21 9.17 0.99
CA GLU A 108 15.41 10.61 0.76
C GLU A 108 15.70 11.36 2.07
N GLU A 109 14.94 11.10 3.14
CA GLU A 109 15.14 11.73 4.46
C GLU A 109 16.44 11.27 5.11
N HIS A 110 16.77 9.98 5.06
CA HIS A 110 18.06 9.46 5.53
C HIS A 110 19.24 10.14 4.82
N ASN A 111 19.19 10.26 3.49
CA ASN A 111 20.22 10.94 2.69
C ASN A 111 20.33 12.43 3.01
N SER A 112 19.27 13.04 3.54
CA SER A 112 19.27 14.43 4.05
C SER A 112 19.82 14.56 5.48
N GLY A 113 20.14 13.43 6.13
CA GLY A 113 20.64 13.37 7.51
C GLY A 113 19.54 13.31 8.58
N ARG A 114 18.29 12.96 8.19
CA ARG A 114 17.17 12.79 9.14
C ARG A 114 16.76 11.33 9.26
N GLU A 115 16.70 10.86 10.47
CA GLU A 115 16.27 9.49 10.78
C GLU A 115 14.79 9.46 11.17
N LEU A 116 14.02 8.62 10.49
CA LEU A 116 12.61 8.36 10.79
C LEU A 116 12.42 6.93 11.27
N GLY A 117 11.52 6.74 12.23
CA GLY A 117 11.06 5.42 12.63
C GLY A 117 9.95 4.94 11.69
N PHE A 118 10.00 3.65 11.31
CA PHE A 118 8.95 3.02 10.53
C PHE A 118 8.57 1.66 11.10
N ALA A 119 7.28 1.45 11.33
CA ALA A 119 6.72 0.16 11.71
C ALA A 119 5.73 -0.33 10.66
N GLU A 120 5.97 -1.54 10.17
CA GLU A 120 5.08 -2.29 9.27
C GLU A 120 4.25 -3.30 10.09
N ILE A 121 2.95 -3.13 10.13
CA ILE A 121 2.03 -4.06 10.78
C ILE A 121 1.31 -4.86 9.70
N PRO A 122 1.55 -6.18 9.60
CA PRO A 122 1.06 -6.99 8.47
C PRO A 122 -0.39 -7.46 8.68
N ALA A 123 -1.32 -6.53 8.86
CA ALA A 123 -2.73 -6.84 9.06
C ALA A 123 -3.62 -5.94 8.21
N VAL A 124 -4.65 -6.54 7.63
CA VAL A 124 -5.66 -5.98 6.74
C VAL A 124 -5.04 -5.09 5.67
N PHE A 125 -4.39 -5.73 4.69
CA PHE A 125 -3.63 -5.09 3.62
C PHE A 125 -2.39 -4.29 4.08
N GLY A 126 -2.09 -4.29 5.37
CA GLY A 126 -0.93 -3.65 5.96
C GLY A 126 -1.18 -2.23 6.46
N LEU A 127 -0.63 -1.95 7.63
CA LEU A 127 -0.63 -0.64 8.27
C LEU A 127 0.81 -0.19 8.49
N GLY A 128 1.16 1.00 8.00
CA GLY A 128 2.44 1.66 8.22
C GLY A 128 2.32 2.76 9.26
N VAL A 129 3.27 2.84 10.18
CA VAL A 129 3.41 3.95 11.11
C VAL A 129 4.80 4.55 10.94
N LEU A 130 4.85 5.78 10.46
CA LEU A 130 6.08 6.53 10.18
C LEU A 130 6.14 7.73 11.11
N PHE A 131 7.28 7.96 11.76
CA PHE A 131 7.39 9.01 12.78
C PHE A 131 8.81 9.53 12.96
N ASP A 132 8.94 10.79 13.40
CA ASP A 132 10.20 11.39 13.79
C ASP A 132 10.78 10.72 15.03
N LEU A 133 12.05 10.27 14.96
CA LEU A 133 12.75 9.68 16.11
C LEU A 133 13.13 10.71 17.16
N ASP A 134 13.30 11.97 16.76
CA ASP A 134 13.65 13.08 17.68
C ASP A 134 12.44 13.64 18.45
N ALA A 135 11.22 13.16 18.15
CA ALA A 135 10.02 13.62 18.85
C ALA A 135 9.98 13.12 20.30
N GLU A 136 9.59 13.97 21.25
CA GLU A 136 9.47 13.60 22.66
C GLU A 136 8.58 12.37 22.93
N TRP A 137 7.64 12.11 22.04
CA TRP A 137 6.71 10.97 22.12
C TRP A 137 7.17 9.75 21.31
N SER A 138 8.28 9.82 20.57
CA SER A 138 8.75 8.76 19.65
C SER A 138 8.91 7.40 20.34
N ALA A 139 9.49 7.39 21.55
CA ALA A 139 9.67 6.17 22.34
C ALA A 139 8.32 5.49 22.67
N ARG A 140 7.28 6.28 22.98
CA ARG A 140 5.94 5.74 23.25
C ARG A 140 5.28 5.16 22.01
N VAL A 141 5.47 5.79 20.85
CA VAL A 141 4.98 5.24 19.57
C VAL A 141 5.71 3.95 19.26
N ALA A 142 7.04 3.94 19.35
CA ALA A 142 7.83 2.74 19.11
C ALA A 142 7.41 1.59 20.04
N GLU A 143 7.24 1.82 21.33
CA GLU A 143 6.77 0.82 22.31
C GLU A 143 5.38 0.27 21.93
N ALA A 144 4.47 1.13 21.50
CA ALA A 144 3.11 0.75 21.12
C ALA A 144 3.07 -0.10 19.84
N VAL A 145 3.93 0.15 18.85
CA VAL A 145 3.88 -0.54 17.54
C VAL A 145 4.84 -1.73 17.43
N LEU A 146 5.91 -1.75 18.22
CA LEU A 146 6.96 -2.78 18.15
C LEU A 146 6.44 -4.22 18.29
N PRO A 147 5.48 -4.55 19.17
CA PRO A 147 4.94 -5.91 19.27
C PRO A 147 4.27 -6.41 17.98
N TYR A 148 3.83 -5.49 17.11
CA TYR A 148 3.11 -5.77 15.89
C TYR A 148 3.99 -5.64 14.64
N HIS A 149 5.14 -4.95 14.75
CA HIS A 149 6.06 -4.75 13.64
C HIS A 149 6.55 -6.07 13.08
N GLN A 150 6.28 -6.30 11.79
CA GLN A 150 6.62 -7.53 11.05
C GLN A 150 6.26 -8.83 11.80
N ASN A 151 5.19 -8.79 12.61
CA ASN A 151 4.78 -9.90 13.44
C ASN A 151 4.35 -11.11 12.60
N LYS A 152 5.05 -12.23 12.78
CA LYS A 152 4.88 -13.44 11.97
C LYS A 152 3.49 -14.07 12.13
N LEU A 153 2.91 -14.06 13.33
CA LEU A 153 1.57 -14.60 13.56
C LEU A 153 0.53 -13.78 12.81
N ILE A 154 0.59 -12.45 12.94
CA ILE A 154 -0.33 -11.55 12.24
C ILE A 154 -0.18 -11.72 10.71
N ARG A 155 1.04 -11.81 10.20
CA ARG A 155 1.31 -12.08 8.77
C ARG A 155 0.67 -13.38 8.31
N THR A 156 0.81 -14.47 9.08
CA THR A 156 0.19 -15.76 8.76
C THR A 156 -1.33 -15.68 8.75
N LEU A 157 -1.93 -14.97 9.71
CA LEU A 157 -3.38 -14.77 9.76
C LEU A 157 -3.86 -13.94 8.57
N GLU A 158 -3.13 -12.90 8.18
CA GLU A 158 -3.43 -12.09 7.01
C GLU A 158 -3.32 -12.89 5.70
N GLU A 159 -2.28 -13.68 5.53
CA GLU A 159 -2.16 -14.56 4.37
C GLU A 159 -3.33 -15.55 4.26
N ASN A 160 -3.78 -16.12 5.38
CA ASN A 160 -4.95 -16.99 5.40
C ASN A 160 -6.23 -16.21 5.05
N ARG A 161 -6.40 -15.00 5.59
CA ARG A 161 -7.52 -14.11 5.24
C ARG A 161 -7.54 -13.82 3.74
N LEU A 162 -6.39 -13.44 3.17
CA LEU A 162 -6.26 -13.12 1.74
C LEU A 162 -6.57 -14.33 0.84
N ARG A 163 -6.09 -15.53 1.19
CA ARG A 163 -6.42 -16.76 0.44
C ARG A 163 -7.93 -17.04 0.47
N ASN A 164 -8.56 -16.91 1.64
CA ASN A 164 -10.01 -17.07 1.77
C ASN A 164 -10.77 -16.00 0.98
N TYR A 165 -10.34 -14.75 1.05
CA TYR A 165 -10.93 -13.64 0.30
C TYR A 165 -10.89 -13.89 -1.21
N LEU A 166 -9.72 -14.28 -1.74
CA LEU A 166 -9.58 -14.63 -3.16
C LEU A 166 -10.43 -15.84 -3.54
N ARG A 167 -10.55 -16.82 -2.65
CA ARG A 167 -11.42 -17.99 -2.90
C ARG A 167 -12.90 -17.59 -2.99
N VAL A 168 -13.35 -16.66 -2.17
CA VAL A 168 -14.72 -16.12 -2.27
C VAL A 168 -14.93 -15.44 -3.62
N ILE A 169 -13.97 -14.61 -4.07
CA ILE A 169 -14.03 -13.97 -5.40
C ILE A 169 -14.14 -15.03 -6.51
N GLU A 170 -13.32 -16.06 -6.47
CA GLU A 170 -13.37 -17.15 -7.46
C GLU A 170 -14.74 -17.87 -7.50
N LEU A 171 -15.35 -18.11 -6.33
CA LEU A 171 -16.67 -18.72 -6.25
C LEU A 171 -17.77 -17.79 -6.79
N GLN A 172 -17.66 -16.49 -6.53
CA GLN A 172 -18.58 -15.50 -7.08
C GLN A 172 -18.47 -15.42 -8.61
N ASP A 173 -17.25 -15.40 -9.14
CA ASP A 173 -17.01 -15.43 -10.59
C ASP A 173 -17.60 -16.68 -11.26
N ALA A 174 -17.38 -17.85 -10.66
CA ALA A 174 -17.94 -19.09 -11.17
C ALA A 174 -19.48 -19.10 -11.14
N ALA A 175 -20.09 -18.56 -10.09
CA ALA A 175 -21.54 -18.44 -9.97
C ALA A 175 -22.14 -17.51 -11.05
N LEU A 176 -21.47 -16.39 -11.34
CA LEU A 176 -21.88 -15.47 -12.41
C LEU A 176 -21.80 -16.15 -13.80
N GLN A 177 -20.74 -16.91 -14.07
CA GLN A 177 -20.56 -17.64 -15.34
C GLN A 177 -21.60 -18.74 -15.53
N THR A 178 -22.08 -19.37 -14.46
CA THR A 178 -23.08 -20.43 -14.53
C THR A 178 -24.53 -19.93 -14.47
N GLY A 179 -24.75 -18.62 -14.38
CA GLY A 179 -26.08 -18.02 -14.27
C GLY A 179 -26.79 -18.31 -12.94
N LEU A 180 -26.06 -18.70 -11.92
CA LEU A 180 -26.56 -18.99 -10.57
C LEU A 180 -26.54 -17.75 -9.63
N ALA A 181 -26.12 -16.59 -10.14
CA ALA A 181 -26.21 -15.34 -9.41
C ALA A 181 -27.62 -14.77 -9.56
N ALA A 182 -28.38 -14.84 -8.52
CA ALA A 182 -29.71 -14.23 -8.43
C ALA A 182 -29.64 -12.75 -8.04
#